data_2065594abf420ae022334bf4e41d495f
#
_entry.id   2065594abf420ae022334bf4e41d495f
#
_cell.length_a   1.000
_cell.length_b   1.000
_cell.length_c   1.000
_cell.angle_alpha   90.00
_cell.angle_beta   90.00
_cell.angle_gamma   90.00
#
_symmetry.space_group_name_H-M   'P 1'
#
loop_
_entity.id
_entity.type
_entity.pdbx_description
1 polymer ?
#
loop_
_entity_poly.entity_id
_entity_poly.type
_entity_poly.pdbx_seq_one_letter_code
_entity_poly.pdbx_strand_id
1 'polypeptide(L)'
;MKNLLIILLSLSTFGAFAQKQSQEKTEVTHKWRLSTPYFILTDPIGGGWNDRTSTQMIELHIKRNLDNKNIIGLKLATWRLFQPMGIQYWDGLLDKIESESEYYPGYVRERGIGFTYQRMLWKGLFASVEVLPQVQTYMDLEGNKIGNDFKLYNSYHVGYHIAFGKKKRFFIEPQIHVNHWMFDNNAPEAFKVIDDKWKNYFLFEPNIYIGMSF
;
A
#
# COMPACT_ATOMS: atom_id res chain seq x y z
N MET A 1 -25.94 10.49 -0.44
CA MET A 1 -25.61 11.93 -0.46
C MET A 1 -24.98 12.46 0.82
N LYS A 2 -25.42 12.08 2.03
CA LYS A 2 -24.82 12.54 3.31
C LYS A 2 -23.34 12.16 3.45
N ASN A 3 -22.93 10.97 3.03
CA ASN A 3 -21.54 10.50 3.15
C ASN A 3 -20.57 11.20 2.20
N LEU A 4 -21.03 11.65 1.03
CA LEU A 4 -20.22 12.41 0.08
C LEU A 4 -19.89 13.82 0.62
N LEU A 5 -20.82 14.41 1.38
CA LEU A 5 -20.64 15.73 1.99
C LEU A 5 -19.59 15.69 3.12
N ILE A 6 -19.53 14.60 3.88
CA ILE A 6 -18.53 14.41 4.93
C ILE A 6 -17.12 14.27 4.35
N ILE A 7 -16.97 13.55 3.25
CA ILE A 7 -15.69 13.42 2.54
C ILE A 7 -15.23 14.77 1.97
N LEU A 8 -16.14 15.55 1.38
CA LEU A 8 -15.83 16.88 0.86
C LEU A 8 -15.47 17.89 1.96
N LEU A 9 -16.15 17.85 3.10
CA LEU A 9 -15.85 18.68 4.27
C LEU A 9 -14.50 18.31 4.91
N SER A 10 -14.16 17.03 4.98
CA SER A 10 -12.85 16.59 5.49
C SER A 10 -11.71 17.04 4.56
N LEU A 11 -11.88 16.96 3.24
CA LEU A 11 -10.90 17.44 2.26
C LEU A 11 -10.70 18.97 2.35
N SER A 12 -11.75 19.76 2.62
CA SER A 12 -11.63 21.22 2.75
C SER A 12 -10.91 21.65 4.02
N THR A 13 -11.08 20.94 5.13
CA THR A 13 -10.34 21.20 6.38
C THR A 13 -8.84 20.84 6.24
N PHE A 14 -8.49 19.77 5.53
CA PHE A 14 -7.11 19.46 5.21
C PHE A 14 -6.43 20.54 4.36
N GLY A 15 -7.16 21.13 3.40
CA GLY A 15 -6.67 22.24 2.58
C GLY A 15 -6.29 23.49 3.40
N ALA A 16 -7.08 23.83 4.41
CA ALA A 16 -6.83 24.98 5.28
C ALA A 16 -5.61 24.80 6.21
N PHE A 17 -5.39 23.59 6.72
CA PHE A 17 -4.18 23.25 7.48
C PHE A 17 -2.92 23.26 6.63
N ALA A 18 -3.00 22.80 5.38
CA ALA A 18 -1.89 22.81 4.43
C ALA A 18 -1.46 24.24 4.06
N GLN A 19 -2.38 25.18 4.00
CA GLN A 19 -2.11 26.55 3.61
C GLN A 19 -1.28 27.33 4.66
N LYS A 20 -1.44 27.03 5.96
CA LYS A 20 -0.69 27.66 7.04
C LYS A 20 0.76 27.18 7.15
N GLN A 21 1.08 26.01 6.61
CA GLN A 21 2.42 25.40 6.64
C GLN A 21 3.35 25.89 5.50
N SER A 22 2.84 26.69 4.57
CA SER A 22 3.47 26.94 3.27
C SER A 22 4.49 28.08 3.22
N GLN A 23 4.79 28.77 4.32
CA GLN A 23 5.71 29.93 4.31
C GLN A 23 7.13 29.64 4.81
N GLU A 24 7.40 28.47 5.38
CA GLU A 24 8.76 28.12 5.75
C GLU A 24 9.47 27.42 4.58
N LYS A 25 10.56 27.99 4.10
CA LYS A 25 11.57 27.25 3.32
C LYS A 25 12.03 26.07 4.18
N THR A 26 11.45 24.91 3.97
CA THR A 26 11.84 23.68 4.69
C THR A 26 13.19 23.25 4.10
N GLU A 27 14.28 23.70 4.70
CA GLU A 27 15.56 23.02 4.49
C GLU A 27 15.38 21.55 4.86
N VAL A 28 15.90 20.64 4.04
CA VAL A 28 15.87 19.20 4.34
C VAL A 28 16.75 18.95 5.56
N THR A 29 16.17 19.08 6.75
CA THR A 29 16.85 18.84 8.02
C THR A 29 17.07 17.35 8.28
N HIS A 30 16.28 16.49 7.65
CA HIS A 30 16.31 15.03 7.81
C HIS A 30 16.66 14.36 6.49
N LYS A 31 17.70 13.51 6.52
CA LYS A 31 18.15 12.80 5.33
C LYS A 31 17.40 11.50 5.08
N TRP A 32 16.94 10.85 6.12
CA TRP A 32 16.30 9.54 6.05
C TRP A 32 14.84 9.59 6.51
N ARG A 33 14.03 8.71 5.96
CA ARG A 33 12.65 8.49 6.33
C ARG A 33 12.40 7.00 6.49
N LEU A 34 11.66 6.63 7.53
CA LEU A 34 11.15 5.30 7.76
C LEU A 34 9.63 5.39 7.80
N SER A 35 8.93 4.55 7.05
CA SER A 35 7.46 4.55 7.03
C SER A 35 6.88 3.17 6.77
N THR A 36 5.61 3.02 7.12
CA THR A 36 4.81 1.82 6.91
C THR A 36 3.37 2.23 6.60
N PRO A 37 2.61 1.46 5.82
CA PRO A 37 1.19 1.72 5.66
C PRO A 37 0.42 1.44 6.96
N TYR A 38 -0.73 2.08 7.11
CA TYR A 38 -1.55 1.98 8.32
C TYR A 38 -2.04 0.56 8.64
N PHE A 39 -2.08 -0.33 7.67
CA PHE A 39 -2.52 -1.74 7.85
C PHE A 39 -1.77 -2.45 8.97
N ILE A 40 -0.48 -2.13 9.19
CA ILE A 40 0.32 -2.73 10.27
C ILE A 40 -0.28 -2.47 11.66
N LEU A 41 -1.11 -1.44 11.78
CA LEU A 41 -1.81 -1.11 13.03
C LEU A 41 -3.18 -1.76 13.12
N THR A 42 -3.85 -2.00 11.98
CA THR A 42 -5.21 -2.51 11.92
C THR A 42 -5.30 -4.02 11.86
N ASP A 43 -4.41 -4.68 11.13
CA ASP A 43 -4.41 -6.13 10.97
C ASP A 43 -4.28 -6.88 12.32
N PRO A 44 -3.38 -6.49 13.25
CA PRO A 44 -3.31 -7.11 14.56
C PRO A 44 -4.55 -6.85 15.43
N ILE A 45 -5.13 -5.66 15.33
CA ILE A 45 -6.28 -5.23 16.13
C ILE A 45 -7.58 -5.89 15.65
N GLY A 46 -7.70 -6.08 14.33
CA GLY A 46 -8.85 -6.73 13.69
C GLY A 46 -8.91 -8.25 13.87
N GLY A 47 -7.99 -8.86 14.63
CA GLY A 47 -7.93 -10.32 14.79
C GLY A 47 -7.25 -11.03 13.62
N GLY A 48 -6.86 -10.30 12.59
CA GLY A 48 -6.37 -10.84 11.32
C GLY A 48 -5.09 -11.67 11.40
N TRP A 49 -4.25 -11.47 12.41
CA TRP A 49 -3.01 -12.25 12.55
C TRP A 49 -3.24 -13.72 12.95
N ASN A 50 -4.36 -13.99 13.62
CA ASN A 50 -4.74 -15.33 14.06
C ASN A 50 -5.82 -15.98 13.19
N ASP A 51 -6.49 -15.20 12.35
CA ASP A 51 -7.49 -15.69 11.43
C ASP A 51 -6.81 -16.19 10.14
N ARG A 52 -7.09 -17.43 9.76
CA ARG A 52 -6.53 -18.05 8.55
C ARG A 52 -7.09 -17.43 7.26
N THR A 53 -8.19 -16.71 7.35
CA THR A 53 -8.84 -16.06 6.20
C THR A 53 -8.46 -14.60 6.01
N SER A 54 -7.81 -13.98 6.99
CA SER A 54 -7.46 -12.55 6.93
C SER A 54 -6.19 -12.28 6.15
N THR A 55 -6.26 -11.35 5.23
CA THR A 55 -5.08 -10.80 4.55
C THR A 55 -4.16 -10.12 5.55
N GLN A 56 -2.87 -10.40 5.46
CA GLN A 56 -1.85 -9.77 6.28
C GLN A 56 -0.82 -9.10 5.37
N MET A 57 -0.63 -7.79 5.53
CA MET A 57 0.30 -7.02 4.73
C MET A 57 1.26 -6.26 5.65
N ILE A 58 2.52 -6.65 5.64
CA ILE A 58 3.58 -5.96 6.38
C ILE A 58 4.52 -5.34 5.37
N GLU A 59 4.70 -4.02 5.46
CA GLU A 59 5.58 -3.26 4.61
C GLU A 59 6.42 -2.29 5.42
N LEU A 60 7.66 -2.13 5.01
CA LEU A 60 8.58 -1.16 5.58
C LEU A 60 9.26 -0.40 4.44
N HIS A 61 9.19 0.92 4.48
CA HIS A 61 9.84 1.80 3.53
C HIS A 61 10.98 2.54 4.18
N ILE A 62 12.17 2.41 3.62
CA ILE A 62 13.37 3.14 4.01
C ILE A 62 13.72 4.06 2.86
N LYS A 63 13.52 5.36 3.03
CA LYS A 63 13.70 6.37 1.98
C LYS A 63 14.81 7.34 2.35
N ARG A 64 15.52 7.86 1.35
CA ARG A 64 16.55 8.88 1.48
C ARG A 64 16.21 10.10 0.63
N ASN A 65 16.19 11.26 1.25
CA ASN A 65 16.10 12.53 0.53
C ASN A 65 17.43 12.80 -0.20
N LEU A 66 17.40 12.85 -1.52
CA LEU A 66 18.55 13.23 -2.34
C LEU A 66 18.72 14.75 -2.34
N ASP A 67 17.59 15.43 -2.46
CA ASP A 67 17.45 16.88 -2.39
C ASP A 67 16.04 17.25 -1.88
N ASN A 68 15.65 18.52 -2.02
CA ASN A 68 14.34 19.02 -1.56
C ASN A 68 13.15 18.45 -2.37
N LYS A 69 13.40 17.80 -3.49
CA LYS A 69 12.34 17.31 -4.39
C LYS A 69 12.42 15.81 -4.64
N ASN A 70 13.61 15.23 -4.62
CA ASN A 70 13.83 13.87 -5.06
C ASN A 70 14.17 12.96 -3.88
N ILE A 71 13.46 11.86 -3.78
CA ILE A 71 13.56 10.88 -2.71
C ILE A 71 13.63 9.50 -3.35
N ILE A 72 14.60 8.71 -2.94
CA ILE A 72 14.71 7.31 -3.34
C ILE A 72 14.58 6.41 -2.13
N GLY A 73 14.21 5.17 -2.32
CA GLY A 73 14.10 4.25 -1.20
C GLY A 73 13.99 2.79 -1.58
N LEU A 74 13.96 1.99 -0.53
CA LEU A 74 13.68 0.57 -0.59
C LEU A 74 12.36 0.30 0.13
N LYS A 75 11.60 -0.63 -0.42
CA LYS A 75 10.39 -1.22 0.16
C LYS A 75 10.68 -2.67 0.49
N LEU A 76 10.49 -3.07 1.72
CA LEU A 76 10.47 -4.45 2.16
C LEU A 76 9.02 -4.85 2.36
N ALA A 77 8.58 -5.94 1.74
CA ALA A 77 7.21 -6.40 1.83
C ALA A 77 7.13 -7.90 2.13
N THR A 78 6.21 -8.27 2.99
CA THR A 78 5.76 -9.64 3.16
C THR A 78 4.24 -9.64 3.35
N TRP A 79 3.54 -10.34 2.44
CA TRP A 79 2.10 -10.42 2.42
C TRP A 79 1.64 -11.87 2.54
N ARG A 80 0.49 -12.08 3.16
CA ARG A 80 -0.23 -13.34 3.18
C ARG A 80 -1.65 -13.08 2.72
N LEU A 81 -1.99 -13.63 1.58
CA LEU A 81 -3.23 -13.38 0.87
C LEU A 81 -4.08 -14.64 0.83
N PHE A 82 -5.32 -14.56 1.26
CA PHE A 82 -6.31 -15.64 1.15
C PHE A 82 -7.28 -15.41 -0.01
N GLN A 83 -7.20 -14.25 -0.64
CA GLN A 83 -8.01 -13.82 -1.77
C GLN A 83 -7.12 -13.18 -2.84
N PRO A 84 -7.57 -13.15 -4.11
CA PRO A 84 -6.89 -12.43 -5.18
C PRO A 84 -6.73 -10.94 -4.86
N MET A 85 -5.57 -10.39 -5.21
CA MET A 85 -5.35 -8.94 -5.10
C MET A 85 -6.21 -8.13 -6.07
N GLY A 86 -6.70 -8.73 -7.16
CA GLY A 86 -7.50 -8.05 -8.20
C GLY A 86 -8.90 -7.62 -7.78
N ILE A 87 -9.33 -7.98 -6.57
CA ILE A 87 -10.61 -7.52 -6.00
C ILE A 87 -10.51 -6.03 -5.72
N GLN A 88 -11.29 -5.25 -6.46
CA GLN A 88 -11.24 -3.79 -6.35
C GLN A 88 -11.78 -3.33 -5.00
N TYR A 89 -11.08 -2.40 -4.35
CA TYR A 89 -11.51 -1.78 -3.09
C TYR A 89 -12.96 -1.28 -3.14
N TRP A 90 -13.35 -0.67 -4.26
CA TRP A 90 -14.69 -0.13 -4.46
C TRP A 90 -15.76 -1.21 -4.65
N ASP A 91 -15.40 -2.37 -5.17
CA ASP A 91 -16.33 -3.49 -5.33
C ASP A 91 -16.70 -4.07 -3.96
N GLY A 92 -15.73 -4.17 -3.02
CA GLY A 92 -16.02 -4.55 -1.64
C GLY A 92 -16.88 -3.54 -0.89
N LEU A 93 -16.65 -2.24 -1.12
CA LEU A 93 -17.41 -1.18 -0.50
C LEU A 93 -18.88 -1.10 -0.99
N LEU A 94 -19.16 -1.63 -2.18
CA LEU A 94 -20.47 -1.59 -2.83
C LEU A 94 -21.23 -2.92 -2.72
N ASP A 95 -20.86 -3.80 -1.81
CA ASP A 95 -21.47 -5.12 -1.58
C ASP A 95 -21.50 -6.03 -2.81
N LYS A 96 -20.56 -5.84 -3.73
CA LYS A 96 -20.43 -6.67 -4.92
C LYS A 96 -19.57 -7.92 -4.71
N ILE A 97 -18.92 -8.03 -3.57
CA ILE A 97 -18.13 -9.21 -3.21
C ILE A 97 -19.07 -10.18 -2.53
N GLU A 98 -19.68 -11.04 -3.32
CA GLU A 98 -20.43 -12.17 -2.80
C GLU A 98 -19.48 -13.35 -2.60
N SER A 99 -19.33 -13.75 -1.32
CA SER A 99 -19.15 -15.12 -0.90
C SER A 99 -17.79 -15.81 -0.94
N GLU A 100 -17.76 -16.89 -0.20
CA GLU A 100 -16.69 -17.89 -0.01
C GLU A 100 -16.02 -18.41 -1.30
N SER A 101 -16.65 -18.21 -2.47
CA SER A 101 -16.13 -18.69 -3.76
C SER A 101 -14.91 -17.91 -4.28
N GLU A 102 -14.49 -16.85 -3.58
CA GLU A 102 -13.38 -16.00 -3.97
C GLU A 102 -12.13 -16.19 -3.12
N TYR A 103 -12.21 -17.10 -2.15
CA TYR A 103 -11.05 -17.48 -1.35
C TYR A 103 -10.23 -18.55 -2.07
N TYR A 104 -8.92 -18.43 -1.93
CA TYR A 104 -8.01 -19.51 -2.36
C TYR A 104 -8.24 -20.80 -1.56
N PRO A 105 -7.96 -21.97 -2.13
CA PRO A 105 -7.98 -23.23 -1.40
C PRO A 105 -6.87 -23.36 -0.35
N GLY A 106 -6.15 -22.29 -0.12
CA GLY A 106 -5.07 -22.12 0.82
C GLY A 106 -4.74 -20.66 0.98
N TYR A 107 -3.47 -20.29 0.85
CA TYR A 107 -3.03 -18.91 0.84
C TYR A 107 -1.76 -18.70 0.01
N VAL A 108 -1.55 -17.47 -0.44
CA VAL A 108 -0.32 -17.06 -1.13
C VAL A 108 0.53 -16.23 -0.17
N ARG A 109 1.77 -16.62 0.00
CA ARG A 109 2.76 -15.83 0.73
C ARG A 109 3.68 -15.13 -0.26
N GLU A 110 3.65 -13.82 -0.25
CA GLU A 110 4.47 -12.98 -1.12
C GLU A 110 5.56 -12.30 -0.29
N ARG A 111 6.77 -12.24 -0.85
CA ARG A 111 7.91 -11.56 -0.24
C ARG A 111 8.71 -10.86 -1.31
N GLY A 112 9.08 -9.60 -1.05
CA GLY A 112 9.84 -8.83 -2.00
C GLY A 112 10.64 -7.71 -1.40
N ILE A 113 11.63 -7.26 -2.18
CA ILE A 113 12.38 -6.04 -1.94
C ILE A 113 12.23 -5.17 -3.19
N GLY A 114 11.60 -4.01 -3.02
CA GLY A 114 11.32 -3.09 -4.11
C GLY A 114 12.11 -1.79 -4.02
N PHE A 115 12.09 -1.07 -5.12
CA PHE A 115 12.65 0.27 -5.23
C PHE A 115 11.52 1.29 -5.30
N THR A 116 11.72 2.44 -4.67
CA THR A 116 10.78 3.54 -4.70
C THR A 116 11.49 4.82 -5.15
N TYR A 117 10.78 5.60 -5.97
CA TYR A 117 11.17 6.97 -6.29
C TYR A 117 9.98 7.87 -6.04
N GLN A 118 10.18 8.93 -5.25
CA GLN A 118 9.15 9.92 -4.90
C GLN A 118 9.66 11.30 -5.26
N ARG A 119 8.82 12.07 -5.96
CA ARG A 119 9.09 13.44 -6.32
C ARG A 119 8.12 14.39 -5.64
N MET A 120 8.65 15.29 -4.84
CA MET A 120 7.88 16.40 -4.26
C MET A 120 7.56 17.41 -5.35
N LEU A 121 6.28 17.68 -5.56
CA LEU A 121 5.79 18.55 -6.63
C LEU A 121 5.57 19.97 -6.11
N TRP A 122 4.70 20.13 -5.14
CA TRP A 122 4.30 21.44 -4.62
C TRP A 122 3.76 21.34 -3.21
N LYS A 123 4.31 22.09 -2.25
CA LYS A 123 3.81 22.26 -0.88
C LYS A 123 3.40 20.95 -0.17
N GLY A 124 4.14 19.89 -0.30
CA GLY A 124 3.84 18.58 0.27
C GLY A 124 3.16 17.60 -0.70
N LEU A 125 2.57 18.08 -1.79
CA LEU A 125 2.09 17.20 -2.85
C LEU A 125 3.26 16.43 -3.44
N PHE A 126 3.09 15.14 -3.65
CA PHE A 126 4.08 14.29 -4.30
C PHE A 126 3.44 13.31 -5.29
N ALA A 127 4.29 12.83 -6.20
CA ALA A 127 4.05 11.63 -6.98
C ALA A 127 5.16 10.63 -6.70
N SER A 128 4.85 9.35 -6.71
CA SER A 128 5.85 8.29 -6.56
C SER A 128 5.56 7.07 -7.42
N VAL A 129 6.61 6.34 -7.71
CA VAL A 129 6.56 5.04 -8.36
C VAL A 129 7.31 4.03 -7.51
N GLU A 130 6.75 2.83 -7.42
CA GLU A 130 7.33 1.69 -6.73
C GLU A 130 7.37 0.50 -7.69
N VAL A 131 8.48 -0.22 -7.68
CA VAL A 131 8.67 -1.46 -8.42
C VAL A 131 9.09 -2.52 -7.41
N LEU A 132 8.27 -3.54 -7.22
CA LEU A 132 8.44 -4.57 -6.20
C LEU A 132 8.45 -5.96 -6.84
N PRO A 133 9.63 -6.49 -7.19
CA PRO A 133 9.77 -7.90 -7.50
C PRO A 133 9.46 -8.74 -6.26
N GLN A 134 8.60 -9.74 -6.41
CA GLN A 134 8.13 -10.60 -5.34
C GLN A 134 8.24 -12.07 -5.72
N VAL A 135 8.64 -12.87 -4.76
CA VAL A 135 8.48 -14.33 -4.81
C VAL A 135 7.16 -14.69 -4.15
N GLN A 136 6.32 -15.40 -4.89
CA GLN A 136 5.09 -15.98 -4.42
C GLN A 136 5.32 -17.43 -4.00
N THR A 137 4.76 -17.82 -2.87
CA THR A 137 4.76 -19.20 -2.39
C THR A 137 3.31 -19.58 -2.11
N TYR A 138 2.80 -20.54 -2.86
CA TYR A 138 1.46 -21.09 -2.69
C TYR A 138 1.48 -22.14 -1.62
N MET A 139 0.56 -22.06 -0.67
CA MET A 139 0.46 -22.89 0.51
C MET A 139 -0.96 -23.45 0.61
N ASP A 140 -1.10 -24.71 1.08
CA ASP A 140 -2.40 -25.23 1.52
C ASP A 140 -2.81 -24.64 2.90
N LEU A 141 -3.99 -25.01 3.40
CA LEU A 141 -4.47 -24.57 4.71
C LEU A 141 -3.68 -25.21 5.87
N GLU A 142 -3.05 -26.34 5.66
CA GLU A 142 -2.19 -27.04 6.62
C GLU A 142 -0.80 -26.39 6.70
N GLY A 143 -0.46 -25.52 5.73
CA GLY A 143 0.83 -24.83 5.67
C GLY A 143 1.90 -25.57 4.89
N ASN A 144 1.51 -26.56 4.08
CA ASN A 144 2.43 -27.24 3.16
C ASN A 144 2.57 -26.41 1.88
N LYS A 145 3.78 -26.37 1.35
CA LYS A 145 4.07 -25.68 0.10
C LYS A 145 3.56 -26.48 -1.11
N ILE A 146 2.76 -25.80 -1.95
CA ILE A 146 2.22 -26.35 -3.19
C ILE A 146 3.07 -25.95 -4.41
N GLY A 147 3.53 -24.70 -4.45
CA GLY A 147 4.27 -24.16 -5.58
C GLY A 147 4.93 -22.81 -5.31
N ASN A 148 5.64 -22.30 -6.29
CA ASN A 148 6.19 -20.94 -6.28
C ASN A 148 5.96 -20.28 -7.63
N ASP A 149 5.92 -18.95 -7.59
CA ASP A 149 5.95 -18.11 -8.77
C ASP A 149 6.72 -16.81 -8.50
N PHE A 150 6.85 -15.99 -9.52
CA PHE A 150 7.43 -14.67 -9.47
C PHE A 150 6.42 -13.66 -9.99
N LYS A 151 6.27 -12.56 -9.24
CA LYS A 151 5.41 -11.44 -9.60
C LYS A 151 6.21 -10.14 -9.60
N LEU A 152 5.99 -9.30 -10.58
CA LEU A 152 6.47 -7.92 -10.58
C LEU A 152 5.31 -7.00 -10.30
N TYR A 153 5.26 -6.47 -9.08
CA TYR A 153 4.23 -5.56 -8.63
C TYR A 153 4.69 -4.11 -8.77
N ASN A 154 3.88 -3.29 -9.42
CA ASN A 154 4.17 -1.89 -9.67
C ASN A 154 3.07 -1.02 -9.08
N SER A 155 3.47 0.08 -8.45
CA SER A 155 2.55 1.00 -7.80
C SER A 155 2.88 2.45 -8.16
N TYR A 156 1.85 3.22 -8.48
CA TYR A 156 1.95 4.65 -8.82
C TYR A 156 1.08 5.43 -7.85
N HIS A 157 1.68 6.38 -7.15
CA HIS A 157 1.01 7.11 -6.07
C HIS A 157 0.96 8.59 -6.36
N VAL A 158 -0.13 9.21 -5.94
CA VAL A 158 -0.23 10.66 -5.73
C VAL A 158 -0.70 10.87 -4.30
N GLY A 159 0.02 11.67 -3.54
CA GLY A 159 -0.25 11.87 -2.13
C GLY A 159 0.24 13.21 -1.61
N TYR A 160 0.05 13.39 -0.32
CA TYR A 160 0.42 14.61 0.38
C TYR A 160 1.24 14.31 1.62
N HIS A 161 2.43 14.87 1.73
CA HIS A 161 3.32 14.73 2.88
C HIS A 161 2.99 15.77 3.94
N ILE A 162 2.58 15.32 5.13
CA ILE A 162 2.22 16.16 6.27
C ILE A 162 3.17 15.82 7.42
N ALA A 163 4.15 16.69 7.65
CA ALA A 163 5.08 16.55 8.76
C ALA A 163 4.56 17.29 9.99
N PHE A 164 4.71 16.70 11.19
CA PHE A 164 4.24 17.26 12.45
C PHE A 164 5.23 17.03 13.62
N GLY A 165 4.89 17.60 14.80
CA GLY A 165 5.76 17.61 15.97
C GLY A 165 6.76 18.77 15.94
N LYS A 166 7.36 19.07 17.10
CA LYS A 166 8.26 20.23 17.29
C LYS A 166 9.43 20.30 16.31
N LYS A 167 9.97 19.12 15.92
CA LYS A 167 11.10 19.01 14.97
C LYS A 167 10.64 18.46 13.60
N LYS A 168 9.34 18.43 13.32
CA LYS A 168 8.76 17.86 12.09
C LYS A 168 9.30 16.47 11.75
N ARG A 169 9.57 15.65 12.78
CA ARG A 169 10.12 14.30 12.62
C ARG A 169 9.07 13.25 12.23
N PHE A 170 7.85 13.42 12.70
CA PHE A 170 6.78 12.50 12.37
C PHE A 170 6.02 13.00 11.15
N PHE A 171 5.52 12.09 10.35
CA PHE A 171 4.71 12.44 9.20
C PHE A 171 3.62 11.40 8.92
N ILE A 172 2.61 11.86 8.21
CA ILE A 172 1.62 11.03 7.53
C ILE A 172 1.62 11.37 6.06
N GLU A 173 1.39 10.36 5.22
CA GLU A 173 1.29 10.51 3.76
C GLU A 173 -0.03 9.86 3.29
N PRO A 174 -1.19 10.57 3.39
CA PRO A 174 -2.39 10.15 2.70
C PRO A 174 -2.15 10.18 1.20
N GLN A 175 -2.58 9.13 0.51
CA GLN A 175 -2.32 8.94 -0.91
C GLN A 175 -3.37 8.08 -1.58
N ILE A 176 -3.46 8.20 -2.89
CA ILE A 176 -4.21 7.31 -3.76
C ILE A 176 -3.21 6.66 -4.69
N HIS A 177 -3.37 5.37 -4.92
CA HIS A 177 -2.49 4.65 -5.81
C HIS A 177 -3.23 3.83 -6.87
N VAL A 178 -2.53 3.58 -7.95
CA VAL A 178 -2.87 2.63 -8.99
C VAL A 178 -1.79 1.55 -8.94
N ASN A 179 -2.21 0.30 -8.86
CA ASN A 179 -1.32 -0.85 -8.81
C ASN A 179 -1.55 -1.73 -10.03
N HIS A 180 -0.50 -2.36 -10.52
CA HIS A 180 -0.62 -3.46 -11.47
C HIS A 180 0.53 -4.45 -11.28
N TRP A 181 0.32 -5.70 -11.69
CA TRP A 181 1.33 -6.75 -11.60
C TRP A 181 1.39 -7.59 -12.86
N MET A 182 2.55 -8.17 -13.10
CA MET A 182 2.89 -8.97 -14.25
C MET A 182 3.60 -10.26 -13.82
N PHE A 183 3.63 -11.25 -14.70
CA PHE A 183 4.36 -12.51 -14.54
C PHE A 183 3.80 -13.43 -13.44
N ASP A 184 2.52 -13.72 -13.52
CA ASP A 184 1.82 -14.65 -12.63
C ASP A 184 1.43 -15.89 -13.45
N ASN A 185 2.44 -16.59 -13.98
CA ASN A 185 2.21 -17.60 -15.01
C ASN A 185 2.28 -19.04 -14.51
N ASN A 186 2.88 -19.29 -13.33
CA ASN A 186 3.11 -20.62 -12.77
C ASN A 186 2.28 -20.87 -11.51
N ALA A 187 1.19 -20.13 -11.33
CA ALA A 187 0.24 -20.38 -10.24
C ALA A 187 -0.32 -21.80 -10.34
N PRO A 188 -0.44 -22.54 -9.22
CA PRO A 188 -1.16 -23.82 -9.21
C PRO A 188 -2.59 -23.65 -9.73
N GLU A 189 -3.07 -24.59 -10.52
CA GLU A 189 -4.36 -24.50 -11.23
C GLU A 189 -5.52 -24.09 -10.34
N ALA A 190 -5.58 -24.64 -9.11
CA ALA A 190 -6.64 -24.32 -8.16
C ALA A 190 -6.63 -22.86 -7.68
N PHE A 191 -5.48 -22.16 -7.73
CA PHE A 191 -5.35 -20.75 -7.43
C PHE A 191 -5.63 -19.92 -8.68
N LYS A 192 -5.09 -20.34 -9.82
CA LYS A 192 -5.24 -19.65 -11.09
C LYS A 192 -6.70 -19.51 -11.51
N VAL A 193 -7.53 -20.54 -11.35
CA VAL A 193 -8.97 -20.49 -11.62
C VAL A 193 -9.67 -19.35 -10.85
N ILE A 194 -9.16 -18.99 -9.69
CA ILE A 194 -9.69 -17.89 -8.88
C ILE A 194 -9.08 -16.56 -9.33
N ASP A 195 -7.76 -16.50 -9.55
CA ASP A 195 -7.09 -15.29 -10.02
C ASP A 195 -7.61 -14.82 -11.38
N ASP A 196 -7.87 -15.74 -12.31
CA ASP A 196 -8.34 -15.42 -13.67
C ASP A 196 -9.73 -14.75 -13.69
N LYS A 197 -10.46 -14.77 -12.57
CA LYS A 197 -11.73 -14.05 -12.43
C LYS A 197 -11.51 -12.55 -12.20
N TRP A 198 -10.33 -12.16 -11.76
CA TRP A 198 -10.04 -10.81 -11.32
C TRP A 198 -8.98 -10.16 -12.20
N LYS A 199 -8.95 -8.83 -12.15
CA LYS A 199 -7.99 -8.04 -12.90
C LYS A 199 -6.64 -8.05 -12.20
N ASN A 200 -5.57 -7.93 -12.97
CA ASN A 200 -4.20 -7.80 -12.46
C ASN A 200 -3.81 -6.34 -12.15
N TYR A 201 -4.79 -5.52 -11.75
CA TYR A 201 -4.59 -4.13 -11.35
C TYR A 201 -5.66 -3.64 -10.39
N PHE A 202 -5.32 -2.63 -9.59
CA PHE A 202 -6.24 -1.81 -8.83
C PHE A 202 -6.24 -0.38 -9.34
N LEU A 203 -7.39 0.28 -9.27
CA LEU A 203 -7.51 1.69 -9.57
C LEU A 203 -7.96 2.47 -8.33
N PHE A 204 -7.25 3.57 -8.04
CA PHE A 204 -7.65 4.56 -7.03
C PHE A 204 -7.83 3.99 -5.61
N GLU A 205 -6.96 3.10 -5.21
CA GLU A 205 -6.97 2.59 -3.86
C GLU A 205 -6.42 3.65 -2.88
N PRO A 206 -7.20 4.04 -1.84
CA PRO A 206 -6.72 4.98 -0.82
C PRO A 206 -5.79 4.27 0.16
N ASN A 207 -4.71 4.96 0.56
CA ASN A 207 -3.78 4.47 1.57
C ASN A 207 -3.24 5.62 2.42
N ILE A 208 -2.73 5.31 3.59
CA ILE A 208 -2.07 6.27 4.48
C ILE A 208 -0.77 5.64 4.97
N TYR A 209 0.33 6.28 4.67
CA TYR A 209 1.60 5.93 5.28
C TYR A 209 1.86 6.79 6.51
N ILE A 210 2.42 6.16 7.53
CA ILE A 210 2.86 6.81 8.76
C ILE A 210 4.36 6.59 8.90
N GLY A 211 5.07 7.59 9.40
CA GLY A 211 6.52 7.46 9.45
C GLY A 211 7.22 8.51 10.28
N MET A 212 8.54 8.37 10.29
CA MET A 212 9.45 9.31 10.94
C MET A 212 10.64 9.66 10.05
N SER A 213 11.14 10.87 10.23
CA SER A 213 12.33 11.40 9.55
C SER A 213 13.47 11.65 10.55
N PHE A 214 14.71 11.37 10.15
CA PHE A 214 15.91 11.50 10.97
C PHE A 214 17.19 11.78 10.15
#